data_fe0c0c13ed1058c3e171152dc8cdb49c
#
_entry.id   fe0c0c13ed1058c3e171152dc8cdb49c
#
_cell.length_a   1.000
_cell.length_b   1.000
_cell.length_c   1.000
_cell.angle_alpha   90.00
_cell.angle_beta   90.00
_cell.angle_gamma   90.00
#
_symmetry.space_group_name_H-M   'P 1'
#
loop_
_entity.id
_entity.type
_entity.pdbx_description
1 polymer ?
#
loop_
_entity_poly.entity_id
_entity_poly.type
_entity_poly.pdbx_seq_one_letter_code
_entity_poly.pdbx_strand_id
1 'polypeptide(L)'
;MIPKDIGHLGLSLLEQAFRCSSGARQPGSGCVGLGPTGLAGASPSLPLFSPDLAEDKSVADLITERKLLAAFEQLRHLETRLVAEKASRTFEQDPTGFARRAMDVCLHYDGLAAEIGAIVLETLGPNGVDAAVLAELARVVRAEEEAHPEPPADGDFLRTPRHWRQRWEDAVRRSAQERVQQASAGEAPGAAEGAAGLAQLLAELGGLVRRDLQKVQLEVHPAYAAAGYPAWEAYLRAFHGAVAQRLQELAHDARGCEQLYVLLDWASNVYGR
;
A
#
# COMPACT_ATOMS: atom_id res chain seq x y z
N MET A 1 9.31 -6.69 -21.56
CA MET A 1 9.93 -7.98 -21.28
C MET A 1 9.56 -8.31 -19.83
N ILE A 2 8.56 -9.17 -19.61
CA ILE A 2 8.07 -9.55 -18.28
C ILE A 2 9.13 -10.47 -17.66
N PRO A 3 9.55 -10.27 -16.40
CA PRO A 3 10.55 -11.10 -15.74
C PRO A 3 10.11 -12.57 -15.73
N LYS A 4 11.06 -13.49 -15.93
CA LYS A 4 10.84 -14.94 -16.02
C LYS A 4 10.35 -15.60 -14.72
N ASP A 5 10.26 -14.85 -13.64
CA ASP A 5 9.87 -15.34 -12.30
C ASP A 5 8.37 -15.57 -12.14
N ILE A 6 7.55 -15.13 -13.09
CA ILE A 6 6.08 -15.27 -13.05
C ILE A 6 5.63 -16.72 -13.29
N GLY A 7 6.38 -17.51 -14.07
CA GLY A 7 6.01 -18.89 -14.39
C GLY A 7 6.02 -19.86 -13.20
N HIS A 8 6.88 -19.66 -12.21
CA HIS A 8 6.95 -20.48 -11.00
C HIS A 8 5.83 -20.19 -9.99
N LEU A 9 5.29 -18.96 -10.00
CA LEU A 9 4.21 -18.56 -9.09
C LEU A 9 2.84 -19.06 -9.54
N GLY A 10 2.61 -19.21 -10.84
CA GLY A 10 1.34 -19.73 -11.37
C GLY A 10 1.03 -21.17 -10.94
N LEU A 11 2.03 -22.04 -10.91
CA LEU A 11 1.89 -23.43 -10.45
C LEU A 11 1.69 -23.50 -8.93
N SER A 12 2.36 -22.63 -8.16
CA SER A 12 2.19 -22.56 -6.71
C SER A 12 0.81 -22.07 -6.29
N LEU A 13 0.20 -21.16 -7.06
CA LEU A 13 -1.15 -20.64 -6.81
C LEU A 13 -2.24 -21.68 -7.08
N LEU A 14 -2.06 -22.51 -8.11
CA LEU A 14 -2.98 -23.63 -8.40
C LEU A 14 -2.89 -24.71 -7.32
N GLU A 15 -1.69 -25.04 -6.84
CA GLU A 15 -1.52 -25.96 -5.71
C GLU A 15 -2.13 -25.43 -4.42
N GLN A 16 -2.06 -24.13 -4.14
CA GLN A 16 -2.72 -23.53 -2.98
C GLN A 16 -4.24 -23.53 -3.12
N ALA A 17 -4.79 -23.22 -4.30
CA ALA A 17 -6.22 -23.27 -4.56
C ALA A 17 -6.80 -24.68 -4.38
N PHE A 18 -6.06 -25.73 -4.80
CA PHE A 18 -6.47 -27.12 -4.62
C PHE A 18 -6.25 -27.64 -3.18
N ARG A 19 -5.25 -27.13 -2.44
CA ARG A 19 -5.00 -27.54 -1.04
C ARG A 19 -5.99 -26.97 -0.04
N CYS A 20 -6.58 -25.81 -0.32
CA CYS A 20 -7.65 -25.26 0.55
C CYS A 20 -8.96 -26.04 0.48
N SER A 21 -9.15 -26.86 -0.57
CA SER A 21 -10.33 -27.74 -0.73
C SER A 21 -10.26 -29.02 0.08
N SER A 22 -9.09 -29.39 0.61
CA SER A 22 -8.90 -30.57 1.48
C SER A 22 -8.28 -30.11 2.80
N GLY A 23 -9.14 -29.97 3.81
CA GLY A 23 -8.76 -29.51 5.15
C GLY A 23 -7.66 -30.36 5.79
N ALA A 24 -6.51 -29.76 6.06
CA ALA A 24 -5.52 -30.31 6.96
C ALA A 24 -4.81 -29.18 7.72
N ARG A 25 -4.85 -29.29 9.04
CA ARG A 25 -4.20 -28.40 10.02
C ARG A 25 -2.69 -28.45 9.92
N GLN A 26 -2.03 -27.31 10.02
CA GLN A 26 -0.58 -27.24 10.22
C GLN A 26 -0.20 -27.14 11.70
N PRO A 27 0.92 -27.74 12.11
CA PRO A 27 1.62 -27.42 13.35
C PRO A 27 2.72 -26.38 13.11
N GLY A 28 2.93 -25.52 14.10
CA GLY A 28 3.93 -24.48 14.07
C GLY A 28 5.36 -24.98 14.30
N SER A 29 6.30 -24.20 13.91
CA SER A 29 7.69 -24.23 14.36
C SER A 29 8.32 -22.86 14.14
N GLY A 30 8.83 -22.31 15.05
CA GLY A 30 9.75 -21.52 15.69
C GLY A 30 11.20 -21.69 15.23
N CYS A 31 11.95 -20.59 15.31
CA CYS A 31 13.38 -20.49 15.65
C CYS A 31 13.94 -19.17 15.13
N VAL A 32 14.39 -18.33 16.05
CA VAL A 32 15.77 -18.11 16.52
C VAL A 32 16.62 -17.30 15.55
N GLY A 33 16.93 -16.20 15.89
CA GLY A 33 17.80 -15.14 16.15
C GLY A 33 19.30 -15.33 15.85
N LEU A 34 19.91 -14.23 15.42
CA LEU A 34 21.30 -13.82 15.75
C LEU A 34 21.58 -12.46 15.11
N GLY A 35 21.86 -11.46 15.90
CA GLY A 35 22.64 -10.27 15.50
C GLY A 35 24.11 -10.51 15.84
N PRO A 36 25.01 -9.54 16.00
CA PRO A 36 25.02 -8.16 15.54
C PRO A 36 26.36 -7.82 14.85
N THR A 37 26.53 -6.63 14.31
CA THR A 37 27.75 -5.82 14.52
C THR A 37 27.60 -4.48 13.80
N GLY A 38 27.98 -3.44 14.52
CA GLY A 38 27.99 -2.08 14.17
C GLY A 38 29.20 -1.63 13.37
N LEU A 39 29.04 -0.43 12.80
CA LEU A 39 30.16 0.52 12.59
C LEU A 39 29.58 1.92 12.45
N ALA A 40 30.21 2.81 13.18
CA ALA A 40 29.95 4.24 13.22
C ALA A 40 30.43 4.93 11.96
N GLY A 41 29.81 6.08 11.64
CA GLY A 41 30.50 7.06 10.84
C GLY A 41 29.64 8.05 10.07
N ALA A 42 29.73 9.32 10.47
CA ALA A 42 29.49 10.53 9.70
C ALA A 42 28.06 11.01 9.49
N SER A 43 27.66 11.96 10.33
CA SER A 43 26.63 12.94 10.05
C SER A 43 27.00 13.80 8.85
N PRO A 44 26.14 13.95 7.84
CA PRO A 44 26.21 15.10 6.94
C PRO A 44 25.41 16.25 7.56
N SER A 45 26.09 17.39 7.65
CA SER A 45 25.55 18.67 8.05
C SER A 45 24.33 19.04 7.20
N LEU A 46 23.22 19.31 7.86
CA LEU A 46 22.01 19.86 7.25
C LEU A 46 22.30 21.30 6.75
N PRO A 47 21.87 21.66 5.55
CA PRO A 47 21.91 23.05 5.11
C PRO A 47 20.99 23.91 5.95
N LEU A 48 21.52 25.03 6.40
CA LEU A 48 20.83 26.10 7.10
C LEU A 48 19.71 26.65 6.20
N PHE A 49 18.48 26.35 6.53
CA PHE A 49 17.31 26.90 5.83
C PHE A 49 17.09 28.34 6.33
N SER A 50 17.25 29.31 5.42
CA SER A 50 16.81 30.69 5.63
C SER A 50 15.28 30.71 5.67
N PRO A 51 14.67 31.44 6.61
CA PRO A 51 13.22 31.61 6.64
C PRO A 51 12.83 32.67 5.60
N ASP A 52 12.58 32.25 4.37
CA ASP A 52 11.81 33.06 3.42
C ASP A 52 10.34 33.04 3.86
N LEU A 53 9.75 34.21 3.91
CA LEU A 53 8.36 34.53 4.26
C LEU A 53 7.40 33.84 3.24
N ALA A 54 7.23 32.53 3.34
CA ALA A 54 6.11 31.82 2.75
C ALA A 54 4.98 31.85 3.81
N GLU A 55 3.81 32.33 3.43
CA GLU A 55 2.57 32.23 4.22
C GLU A 55 2.52 30.87 4.89
N ASP A 56 2.43 30.83 6.23
CA ASP A 56 2.40 29.58 7.01
C ASP A 56 1.10 28.84 6.67
N LYS A 57 1.16 27.99 5.63
CA LYS A 57 0.04 27.15 5.23
C LYS A 57 -0.30 26.21 6.38
N SER A 58 -1.58 26.05 6.66
CA SER A 58 -2.00 25.08 7.67
C SER A 58 -1.68 23.66 7.24
N VAL A 59 -1.55 22.73 8.20
CA VAL A 59 -1.37 21.28 7.91
C VAL A 59 -2.47 20.78 6.98
N ALA A 60 -3.72 21.22 7.18
CA ALA A 60 -4.86 20.82 6.35
C ALA A 60 -4.70 21.28 4.89
N ASP A 61 -4.21 22.50 4.67
CA ASP A 61 -3.95 23.02 3.31
C ASP A 61 -2.83 22.24 2.63
N LEU A 62 -1.75 21.92 3.35
CA LEU A 62 -0.65 21.11 2.83
C LEU A 62 -1.11 19.69 2.43
N ILE A 63 -1.98 19.06 3.22
CA ILE A 63 -2.56 17.76 2.89
C ILE A 63 -3.42 17.88 1.63
N THR A 64 -4.27 18.88 1.54
CA THR A 64 -5.14 19.11 0.38
C THR A 64 -4.34 19.40 -0.90
N GLU A 65 -3.22 20.10 -0.78
CA GLU A 65 -2.30 20.38 -1.89
C GLU A 65 -1.35 19.19 -2.21
N ARG A 66 -1.49 18.08 -1.51
CA ARG A 66 -0.62 16.88 -1.62
C ARG A 66 0.87 17.15 -1.36
N LYS A 67 1.19 18.16 -0.55
CA LYS A 67 2.53 18.43 -0.03
C LYS A 67 2.76 17.62 1.24
N LEU A 68 2.81 16.29 1.05
CA LEU A 68 2.71 15.33 2.15
C LEU A 68 3.89 15.40 3.11
N LEU A 69 5.10 15.57 2.59
CA LEU A 69 6.30 15.66 3.42
C LEU A 69 6.30 16.93 4.27
N ALA A 70 5.95 18.07 3.68
CA ALA A 70 5.85 19.32 4.41
C ALA A 70 4.77 19.28 5.50
N ALA A 71 3.61 18.66 5.21
CA ALA A 71 2.56 18.42 6.20
C ALA A 71 3.07 17.55 7.36
N PHE A 72 3.80 16.49 7.07
CA PHE A 72 4.37 15.60 8.06
C PHE A 72 5.42 16.32 8.93
N GLU A 73 6.34 17.07 8.33
CA GLU A 73 7.35 17.84 9.06
C GLU A 73 6.72 18.85 10.02
N GLN A 74 5.68 19.54 9.58
CA GLN A 74 4.93 20.47 10.43
C GLN A 74 4.23 19.74 11.59
N LEU A 75 3.62 18.57 11.33
CA LEU A 75 3.03 17.71 12.36
C LEU A 75 4.07 17.23 13.39
N ARG A 76 5.24 16.78 12.92
CA ARG A 76 6.35 16.39 13.78
C ARG A 76 6.80 17.53 14.70
N HIS A 77 6.83 18.74 14.18
CA HIS A 77 7.16 19.92 14.99
C HIS A 77 6.12 20.18 16.08
N LEU A 78 4.83 20.10 15.72
CA LEU A 78 3.73 20.25 16.70
C LEU A 78 3.76 19.15 17.76
N GLU A 79 3.97 17.90 17.36
CA GLU A 79 4.13 16.76 18.26
C GLU A 79 5.28 16.95 19.24
N THR A 80 6.46 17.35 18.75
CA THR A 80 7.64 17.60 19.59
C THR A 80 7.38 18.68 20.64
N ARG A 81 6.66 19.74 20.27
CA ARG A 81 6.26 20.80 21.22
C ARG A 81 5.31 20.26 22.30
N LEU A 82 4.31 19.46 21.94
CA LEU A 82 3.37 18.86 22.88
C LEU A 82 4.07 17.88 23.83
N VAL A 83 5.00 17.07 23.32
CA VAL A 83 5.81 16.17 24.15
C VAL A 83 6.67 16.97 25.16
N ALA A 84 7.28 18.06 24.75
CA ALA A 84 8.04 18.94 25.63
C ALA A 84 7.14 19.63 26.67
N GLU A 85 5.95 20.08 26.29
CA GLU A 85 4.96 20.66 27.19
C GLU A 85 4.51 19.64 28.26
N LYS A 86 4.32 18.38 27.87
CA LYS A 86 4.02 17.27 28.79
C LYS A 86 5.17 17.01 29.76
N ALA A 87 6.40 16.92 29.24
CA ALA A 87 7.60 16.67 30.04
C ALA A 87 7.88 17.77 31.08
N SER A 88 7.66 19.04 30.71
CA SER A 88 7.82 20.20 31.60
C SER A 88 6.63 20.44 32.53
N ARG A 89 5.55 19.64 32.43
CA ARG A 89 4.29 19.77 33.15
C ARG A 89 3.57 21.11 32.94
N THR A 90 3.94 21.88 31.93
CA THR A 90 3.28 23.18 31.65
C THR A 90 1.83 22.96 31.18
N PHE A 91 1.48 21.76 30.69
CA PHE A 91 0.10 21.39 30.38
C PHE A 91 -0.85 21.48 31.60
N GLU A 92 -0.33 21.43 32.85
CA GLU A 92 -1.13 21.54 34.07
C GLU A 92 -1.78 22.93 34.22
N GLN A 93 -1.26 23.96 33.54
CA GLN A 93 -1.83 25.30 33.49
C GLN A 93 -3.09 25.38 32.63
N ASP A 94 -3.15 24.59 31.55
CA ASP A 94 -4.30 24.49 30.64
C ASP A 94 -4.46 23.07 30.10
N PRO A 95 -4.93 22.11 30.93
CA PRO A 95 -5.08 20.71 30.52
C PRO A 95 -6.07 20.53 29.38
N THR A 96 -7.12 21.33 29.33
CA THR A 96 -8.15 21.25 28.28
C THR A 96 -7.61 21.71 26.93
N GLY A 97 -6.88 22.83 26.91
CA GLY A 97 -6.23 23.30 25.69
C GLY A 97 -5.15 22.35 25.20
N PHE A 98 -4.36 21.77 26.12
CA PHE A 98 -3.39 20.73 25.76
C PHE A 98 -4.08 19.52 25.10
N ALA A 99 -5.13 18.97 25.72
CA ALA A 99 -5.85 17.81 25.18
C ALA A 99 -6.44 18.09 23.79
N ARG A 100 -6.97 19.31 23.58
CA ARG A 100 -7.49 19.71 22.27
C ARG A 100 -6.38 19.76 21.22
N ARG A 101 -5.26 20.42 21.48
CA ARG A 101 -4.13 20.48 20.55
C ARG A 101 -3.55 19.10 20.24
N ALA A 102 -3.47 18.21 21.24
CA ALA A 102 -3.03 16.84 21.06
C ALA A 102 -3.99 16.04 20.17
N MET A 103 -5.30 16.21 20.34
CA MET A 103 -6.33 15.62 19.49
C MET A 103 -6.23 16.13 18.05
N ASP A 104 -6.06 17.45 17.86
CA ASP A 104 -5.94 18.07 16.54
C ASP A 104 -4.73 17.49 15.78
N VAL A 105 -3.60 17.29 16.44
CA VAL A 105 -2.41 16.65 15.84
C VAL A 105 -2.72 15.20 15.42
N CYS A 106 -3.41 14.42 16.25
CA CYS A 106 -3.81 13.07 15.89
C CYS A 106 -4.76 13.04 14.68
N LEU A 107 -5.75 13.92 14.64
CA LEU A 107 -6.67 14.04 13.52
C LEU A 107 -5.98 14.42 12.20
N HIS A 108 -4.98 15.28 12.25
CA HIS A 108 -4.18 15.62 11.08
C HIS A 108 -3.31 14.45 10.59
N TYR A 109 -2.73 13.67 11.50
CA TYR A 109 -2.03 12.43 11.15
C TYR A 109 -2.98 11.41 10.46
N ASP A 110 -4.20 11.28 10.97
CA ASP A 110 -5.21 10.41 10.36
C ASP A 110 -5.67 10.95 8.98
N GLY A 111 -5.80 12.27 8.85
CA GLY A 111 -6.08 12.93 7.57
C GLY A 111 -4.98 12.67 6.53
N LEU A 112 -3.72 12.78 6.94
CA LEU A 112 -2.58 12.50 6.07
C LEU A 112 -2.53 11.02 5.67
N ALA A 113 -2.82 10.11 6.60
CA ALA A 113 -2.92 8.68 6.31
C ALA A 113 -4.08 8.35 5.34
N ALA A 114 -5.20 9.05 5.45
CA ALA A 114 -6.34 8.90 4.54
C ALA A 114 -5.97 9.38 3.11
N GLU A 115 -5.26 10.51 2.99
CA GLU A 115 -4.80 11.03 1.70
C GLU A 115 -3.78 10.09 1.03
N ILE A 116 -2.86 9.48 1.81
CA ILE A 116 -1.96 8.43 1.32
C ILE A 116 -2.78 7.30 0.66
N GLY A 117 -3.83 6.84 1.33
CA GLY A 117 -4.72 5.80 0.79
C GLY A 117 -5.45 6.25 -0.48
N ALA A 118 -5.96 7.48 -0.52
CA ALA A 118 -6.65 8.04 -1.67
C ALA A 118 -5.72 8.13 -2.90
N ILE A 119 -4.51 8.63 -2.73
CA ILE A 119 -3.50 8.71 -3.80
C ILE A 119 -3.21 7.33 -4.40
N VAL A 120 -3.06 6.29 -3.56
CA VAL A 120 -2.84 4.92 -4.03
C VAL A 120 -4.01 4.41 -4.87
N LEU A 121 -5.25 4.64 -4.44
CA LEU A 121 -6.45 4.23 -5.19
C LEU A 121 -6.57 4.96 -6.54
N GLU A 122 -6.22 6.25 -6.58
CA GLU A 122 -6.24 7.06 -7.79
C GLU A 122 -5.13 6.67 -8.79
N THR A 123 -4.01 6.11 -8.33
CA THR A 123 -2.81 5.82 -9.12
C THR A 123 -3.12 5.02 -10.38
N LEU A 124 -3.94 3.97 -10.27
CA LEU A 124 -4.35 3.14 -11.41
C LEU A 124 -5.64 3.62 -12.08
N GLY A 125 -6.21 4.72 -11.61
CA GLY A 125 -7.37 5.36 -12.21
C GLY A 125 -7.08 5.97 -13.59
N PRO A 126 -8.11 6.46 -14.28
CA PRO A 126 -8.00 6.99 -15.63
C PRO A 126 -7.09 8.23 -15.73
N ASN A 127 -7.08 9.08 -14.72
CA ASN A 127 -6.28 10.31 -14.69
C ASN A 127 -4.85 10.06 -14.15
N GLY A 128 -4.63 8.95 -13.44
CA GLY A 128 -3.36 8.68 -12.77
C GLY A 128 -3.02 9.69 -11.67
N VAL A 129 -1.80 9.64 -11.19
CA VAL A 129 -1.25 10.56 -10.18
C VAL A 129 0.13 11.03 -10.66
N ASP A 130 0.44 12.30 -10.42
CA ASP A 130 1.73 12.88 -10.76
C ASP A 130 2.89 12.15 -10.07
N ALA A 131 3.98 11.91 -10.80
CA ALA A 131 5.16 11.23 -10.30
C ALA A 131 5.81 11.95 -9.10
N ALA A 132 5.72 13.28 -9.04
CA ALA A 132 6.22 14.07 -7.91
C ALA A 132 5.42 13.76 -6.63
N VAL A 133 4.10 13.63 -6.74
CA VAL A 133 3.22 13.25 -5.61
C VAL A 133 3.51 11.83 -5.14
N LEU A 134 3.72 10.88 -6.05
CA LEU A 134 4.10 9.51 -5.71
C LEU A 134 5.45 9.44 -5.00
N ALA A 135 6.43 10.23 -5.46
CA ALA A 135 7.74 10.32 -4.81
C ALA A 135 7.64 10.97 -3.42
N GLU A 136 6.78 11.99 -3.23
CA GLU A 136 6.50 12.55 -1.91
C GLU A 136 5.83 11.54 -0.97
N LEU A 137 4.85 10.79 -1.48
CA LEU A 137 4.20 9.72 -0.72
C LEU A 137 5.22 8.70 -0.22
N ALA A 138 6.13 8.23 -1.07
CA ALA A 138 7.16 7.29 -0.67
C ALA A 138 8.08 7.87 0.43
N ARG A 139 8.46 9.15 0.29
CA ARG A 139 9.30 9.84 1.28
C ARG A 139 8.58 10.01 2.63
N VAL A 140 7.31 10.39 2.62
CA VAL A 140 6.56 10.59 3.86
C VAL A 140 6.32 9.29 4.62
N VAL A 141 6.05 8.18 3.92
CA VAL A 141 5.91 6.86 4.56
C VAL A 141 7.23 6.44 5.22
N ARG A 142 8.36 6.64 4.55
CA ARG A 142 9.68 6.39 5.16
C ARG A 142 9.98 7.31 6.33
N ALA A 143 9.68 8.58 6.19
CA ALA A 143 9.90 9.56 7.26
C ALA A 143 9.10 9.21 8.54
N GLU A 144 7.91 8.65 8.38
CA GLU A 144 7.12 8.16 9.52
C GLU A 144 7.77 6.94 10.18
N GLU A 145 8.24 5.95 9.42
CA GLU A 145 8.95 4.78 9.96
C GLU A 145 10.23 5.18 10.72
N GLU A 146 10.97 6.15 10.18
CA GLU A 146 12.18 6.66 10.81
C GLU A 146 11.89 7.47 12.09
N ALA A 147 10.76 8.19 12.10
CA ALA A 147 10.36 9.02 13.24
C ALA A 147 9.73 8.23 14.39
N HIS A 148 9.03 7.15 14.07
CA HIS A 148 8.28 6.32 15.03
C HIS A 148 8.58 4.83 14.85
N PRO A 149 9.84 4.39 15.03
CA PRO A 149 10.24 3.00 14.75
C PRO A 149 9.59 2.00 15.71
N GLU A 150 9.37 2.40 16.97
CA GLU A 150 8.82 1.55 18.03
C GLU A 150 7.84 2.33 18.91
N PRO A 151 6.86 1.64 19.54
CA PRO A 151 6.00 2.27 20.51
C PRO A 151 6.83 2.80 21.70
N PRO A 152 6.55 4.02 22.18
CA PRO A 152 7.28 4.59 23.29
C PRO A 152 7.02 3.82 24.59
N ALA A 153 8.06 3.58 25.38
CA ALA A 153 7.98 2.82 26.64
C ALA A 153 7.04 3.45 27.69
N ASP A 154 6.82 4.76 27.60
CA ASP A 154 5.92 5.50 28.48
C ASP A 154 4.46 5.51 28.00
N GLY A 155 4.16 4.82 26.88
CA GLY A 155 2.81 4.73 26.33
C GLY A 155 2.28 6.04 25.76
N ASP A 156 3.15 6.99 25.42
CA ASP A 156 2.74 8.27 24.86
C ASP A 156 2.10 8.10 23.47
N PHE A 157 0.78 8.28 23.40
CA PHE A 157 -0.01 8.10 22.18
C PHE A 157 0.41 9.05 21.05
N LEU A 158 1.00 10.21 21.34
CA LEU A 158 1.49 11.14 20.32
C LEU A 158 2.64 10.54 19.50
N ARG A 159 3.48 9.73 20.12
CA ARG A 159 4.66 9.11 19.50
C ARG A 159 4.44 7.67 19.06
N THR A 160 3.20 7.18 19.10
CA THR A 160 2.87 5.82 18.68
C THR A 160 3.04 5.68 17.15
N PRO A 161 3.70 4.60 16.65
CA PRO A 161 3.82 4.33 15.22
C PRO A 161 2.47 4.33 14.51
N ARG A 162 2.40 5.03 13.38
CA ARG A 162 1.18 5.14 12.57
C ARG A 162 1.02 4.00 11.59
N HIS A 163 2.10 3.23 11.38
CA HIS A 163 2.15 2.07 10.47
C HIS A 163 1.74 2.42 9.03
N TRP A 164 2.21 3.57 8.52
CA TRP A 164 1.79 4.03 7.19
C TRP A 164 2.27 3.12 6.06
N ARG A 165 3.38 2.39 6.23
CA ARG A 165 3.77 1.33 5.29
C ARG A 165 2.68 0.28 5.16
N GLN A 166 2.18 -0.24 6.28
CA GLN A 166 1.12 -1.24 6.28
C GLN A 166 -0.17 -0.69 5.64
N ARG A 167 -0.56 0.54 6.00
CA ARG A 167 -1.73 1.20 5.41
C ARG A 167 -1.58 1.40 3.90
N TRP A 168 -0.39 1.75 3.44
CA TRP A 168 -0.06 1.87 2.03
C TRP A 168 -0.16 0.51 1.32
N GLU A 169 0.43 -0.57 1.87
CA GLU A 169 0.33 -1.93 1.32
C GLU A 169 -1.14 -2.42 1.27
N ASP A 170 -1.93 -2.10 2.28
CA ASP A 170 -3.36 -2.41 2.32
C ASP A 170 -4.14 -1.63 1.25
N ALA A 171 -3.79 -0.37 1.01
CA ALA A 171 -4.38 0.43 -0.05
C ALA A 171 -4.01 -0.10 -1.44
N VAL A 172 -2.76 -0.51 -1.68
CA VAL A 172 -2.32 -1.17 -2.92
C VAL A 172 -3.10 -2.47 -3.15
N ARG A 173 -3.26 -3.28 -2.09
CA ARG A 173 -4.05 -4.52 -2.17
C ARG A 173 -5.50 -4.25 -2.52
N ARG A 174 -6.11 -3.27 -1.87
CA ARG A 174 -7.50 -2.85 -2.16
C ARG A 174 -7.64 -2.34 -3.59
N SER A 175 -6.71 -1.50 -4.06
CA SER A 175 -6.70 -0.99 -5.44
C SER A 175 -6.67 -2.14 -6.45
N ALA A 176 -5.78 -3.13 -6.28
CA ALA A 176 -5.71 -4.29 -7.16
C ALA A 176 -7.00 -5.14 -7.13
N GLN A 177 -7.60 -5.34 -5.95
CA GLN A 177 -8.86 -6.07 -5.80
C GLN A 177 -10.01 -5.37 -6.52
N GLU A 178 -10.16 -4.05 -6.32
CA GLU A 178 -11.19 -3.25 -6.99
C GLU A 178 -11.02 -3.28 -8.52
N ARG A 179 -9.79 -3.18 -9.02
CA ARG A 179 -9.49 -3.27 -10.46
C ARG A 179 -9.88 -4.63 -11.04
N VAL A 180 -9.53 -5.72 -10.38
CA VAL A 180 -9.88 -7.08 -10.80
C VAL A 180 -11.39 -7.32 -10.78
N GLN A 181 -12.09 -6.79 -9.76
CA GLN A 181 -13.55 -6.87 -9.67
C GLN A 181 -14.25 -6.07 -10.77
N GLN A 182 -13.75 -4.86 -11.09
CA GLN A 182 -14.30 -4.02 -12.16
C GLN A 182 -14.23 -4.68 -13.53
N ALA A 183 -13.16 -5.43 -13.83
CA ALA A 183 -13.04 -6.20 -15.07
C ALA A 183 -14.18 -7.24 -15.23
N SER A 184 -14.69 -7.73 -14.11
CA SER A 184 -15.76 -8.72 -14.06
C SER A 184 -17.17 -8.13 -14.08
N ALA A 185 -17.32 -6.84 -13.80
CA ALA A 185 -18.62 -6.16 -13.67
C ALA A 185 -19.12 -5.58 -15.01
N GLY A 186 -18.29 -5.55 -16.05
CA GLY A 186 -18.64 -4.99 -17.37
C GLY A 186 -19.55 -5.87 -18.22
N GLU A 187 -19.84 -7.09 -17.81
CA GLU A 187 -20.73 -7.97 -18.56
C GLU A 187 -22.20 -7.81 -18.14
N ALA A 188 -23.05 -7.60 -19.15
CA ALA A 188 -24.50 -7.65 -18.96
C ALA A 188 -24.89 -9.04 -18.42
N PRO A 189 -25.85 -9.14 -17.47
CA PRO A 189 -26.32 -10.43 -16.99
C PRO A 189 -26.95 -11.22 -18.15
N GLY A 190 -26.21 -12.22 -18.65
CA GLY A 190 -26.62 -13.06 -19.79
C GLY A 190 -25.52 -13.35 -20.83
N ALA A 191 -24.41 -12.60 -20.87
CA ALA A 191 -23.36 -12.80 -21.88
C ALA A 191 -22.33 -13.88 -21.49
N ALA A 192 -22.23 -14.24 -20.22
CA ALA A 192 -21.20 -15.15 -19.68
C ALA A 192 -21.72 -16.57 -19.37
N GLU A 193 -22.82 -17.03 -19.99
CA GLU A 193 -23.25 -18.40 -19.81
C GLU A 193 -22.39 -19.35 -20.64
N GLY A 194 -21.63 -20.23 -19.98
CA GLY A 194 -20.80 -21.27 -20.60
C GLY A 194 -19.31 -20.97 -20.64
N ALA A 195 -18.56 -21.88 -21.24
CA ALA A 195 -17.10 -21.84 -21.34
C ALA A 195 -16.59 -20.65 -22.19
N ALA A 196 -17.35 -20.25 -23.22
CA ALA A 196 -16.96 -19.14 -24.08
C ALA A 196 -17.02 -17.77 -23.37
N GLY A 197 -18.08 -17.51 -22.60
CA GLY A 197 -18.18 -16.28 -21.81
C GLY A 197 -17.09 -16.20 -20.73
N LEU A 198 -16.81 -17.32 -20.05
CA LEU A 198 -15.71 -17.40 -19.09
C LEU A 198 -14.36 -17.12 -19.74
N ALA A 199 -14.11 -17.65 -20.95
CA ALA A 199 -12.88 -17.39 -21.69
C ALA A 199 -12.72 -15.90 -22.05
N GLN A 200 -13.80 -15.24 -22.43
CA GLN A 200 -13.82 -13.80 -22.71
C GLN A 200 -13.51 -12.99 -21.44
N LEU A 201 -14.20 -13.27 -20.32
CA LEU A 201 -13.93 -12.63 -19.03
C LEU A 201 -12.48 -12.75 -18.61
N LEU A 202 -11.89 -13.95 -18.75
CA LEU A 202 -10.49 -14.18 -18.42
C LEU A 202 -9.54 -13.44 -19.36
N ALA A 203 -9.88 -13.29 -20.65
CA ALA A 203 -9.09 -12.49 -21.59
C ALA A 203 -9.12 -11.00 -21.22
N GLU A 204 -10.27 -10.47 -20.84
CA GLU A 204 -10.42 -9.08 -20.37
C GLU A 204 -9.66 -8.84 -19.06
N LEU A 205 -9.77 -9.76 -18.10
CA LEU A 205 -9.03 -9.74 -16.84
C LEU A 205 -7.51 -9.74 -17.11
N GLY A 206 -7.01 -10.63 -17.94
CA GLY A 206 -5.60 -10.68 -18.30
C GLY A 206 -5.12 -9.41 -19.02
N GLY A 207 -5.97 -8.85 -19.89
CA GLY A 207 -5.71 -7.57 -20.55
C GLY A 207 -5.63 -6.40 -19.56
N LEU A 208 -6.53 -6.34 -18.58
CA LEU A 208 -6.52 -5.32 -17.53
C LEU A 208 -5.27 -5.42 -16.68
N VAL A 209 -4.97 -6.59 -16.12
CA VAL A 209 -3.80 -6.82 -15.25
C VAL A 209 -2.50 -6.43 -15.98
N ARG A 210 -2.37 -6.83 -17.26
CA ARG A 210 -1.20 -6.48 -18.06
C ARG A 210 -1.04 -4.97 -18.24
N ARG A 211 -2.12 -4.26 -18.57
CA ARG A 211 -2.10 -2.79 -18.73
C ARG A 211 -1.74 -2.09 -17.41
N ASP A 212 -2.35 -2.52 -16.31
CA ASP A 212 -2.14 -1.91 -15.00
C ASP A 212 -0.71 -2.17 -14.49
N LEU A 213 -0.20 -3.40 -14.61
CA LEU A 213 1.19 -3.70 -14.25
C LEU A 213 2.19 -2.98 -15.16
N GLN A 214 1.88 -2.81 -16.44
CA GLN A 214 2.71 -2.01 -17.35
C GLN A 214 2.75 -0.55 -16.91
N LYS A 215 1.60 0.03 -16.52
CA LYS A 215 1.53 1.39 -15.94
C LYS A 215 2.35 1.47 -14.65
N VAL A 216 2.22 0.50 -13.75
CA VAL A 216 3.02 0.45 -12.52
C VAL A 216 4.51 0.43 -12.86
N GLN A 217 4.95 -0.38 -13.82
CA GLN A 217 6.36 -0.50 -14.17
C GLN A 217 6.93 0.77 -14.80
N LEU A 218 6.16 1.44 -15.65
CA LEU A 218 6.63 2.59 -16.44
C LEU A 218 6.48 3.93 -15.71
N GLU A 219 5.44 4.09 -14.90
CA GLU A 219 5.07 5.38 -14.30
C GLU A 219 5.23 5.38 -12.77
N VAL A 220 4.76 4.33 -12.10
CA VAL A 220 4.71 4.28 -10.64
C VAL A 220 6.06 3.88 -10.04
N HIS A 221 6.62 2.75 -10.50
CA HIS A 221 7.88 2.22 -9.97
C HIS A 221 9.04 3.22 -10.02
N PRO A 222 9.28 3.98 -11.11
CA PRO A 222 10.37 4.96 -11.14
C PRO A 222 10.22 6.07 -10.09
N ALA A 223 8.99 6.54 -9.84
CA ALA A 223 8.72 7.57 -8.84
C ALA A 223 9.03 7.08 -7.41
N TYR A 224 8.64 5.85 -7.08
CA TYR A 224 8.92 5.24 -5.79
C TYR A 224 10.39 4.82 -5.63
N ALA A 225 11.01 4.32 -6.71
CA ALA A 225 12.41 3.89 -6.70
C ALA A 225 13.35 5.07 -6.41
N ALA A 226 13.03 6.27 -6.89
CA ALA A 226 13.79 7.49 -6.57
C ALA A 226 13.83 7.77 -5.05
N ALA A 227 12.82 7.34 -4.30
CA ALA A 227 12.77 7.41 -2.84
C ALA A 227 13.24 6.11 -2.16
N GLY A 228 13.73 5.11 -2.92
CA GLY A 228 14.18 3.81 -2.40
C GLY A 228 13.04 2.93 -1.87
N TYR A 229 11.83 3.04 -2.44
CA TYR A 229 10.65 2.32 -1.95
C TYR A 229 10.26 1.17 -2.91
N PRO A 230 10.06 -0.08 -2.42
CA PRO A 230 9.85 -1.28 -3.26
C PRO A 230 8.39 -1.42 -3.74
N ALA A 231 7.90 -0.44 -4.53
CA ALA A 231 6.51 -0.44 -4.96
C ALA A 231 6.18 -1.56 -5.96
N TRP A 232 7.11 -1.90 -6.85
CA TRP A 232 6.88 -2.93 -7.87
C TRP A 232 6.44 -4.26 -7.28
N GLU A 233 7.20 -4.75 -6.29
CA GLU A 233 6.92 -6.02 -5.62
C GLU A 233 5.59 -6.01 -4.86
N ALA A 234 5.23 -4.86 -4.29
CA ALA A 234 3.95 -4.71 -3.59
C ALA A 234 2.76 -4.79 -4.55
N TYR A 235 2.81 -4.06 -5.66
CA TYR A 235 1.76 -4.12 -6.69
C TYR A 235 1.68 -5.49 -7.34
N LEU A 236 2.82 -6.12 -7.66
CA LEU A 236 2.86 -7.45 -8.23
C LEU A 236 2.17 -8.48 -7.31
N ARG A 237 2.52 -8.50 -6.02
CA ARG A 237 1.88 -9.37 -5.02
C ARG A 237 0.39 -9.08 -4.87
N ALA A 238 0.00 -7.81 -4.89
CA ALA A 238 -1.40 -7.41 -4.77
C ALA A 238 -2.24 -7.92 -5.94
N PHE A 239 -1.76 -7.73 -7.18
CA PHE A 239 -2.46 -8.25 -8.36
C PHE A 239 -2.50 -9.77 -8.40
N HIS A 240 -1.41 -10.46 -8.02
CA HIS A 240 -1.42 -11.92 -7.90
C HIS A 240 -2.46 -12.41 -6.90
N GLY A 241 -2.53 -11.79 -5.72
CA GLY A 241 -3.53 -12.12 -4.71
C GLY A 241 -4.96 -11.89 -5.20
N ALA A 242 -5.22 -10.75 -5.84
CA ALA A 242 -6.53 -10.41 -6.37
C ALA A 242 -6.99 -11.37 -7.48
N VAL A 243 -6.09 -11.69 -8.42
CA VAL A 243 -6.38 -12.65 -9.51
C VAL A 243 -6.60 -14.05 -8.93
N ALA A 244 -5.76 -14.51 -7.99
CA ALA A 244 -5.91 -15.80 -7.35
C ALA A 244 -7.27 -15.93 -6.65
N GLN A 245 -7.67 -14.92 -5.89
CA GLN A 245 -8.98 -14.86 -5.26
C GLN A 245 -10.11 -14.94 -6.30
N ARG A 246 -10.00 -14.16 -7.38
CA ARG A 246 -11.01 -14.16 -8.44
C ARG A 246 -11.14 -15.51 -9.14
N LEU A 247 -10.01 -16.17 -9.43
CA LEU A 247 -10.02 -17.53 -10.01
C LEU A 247 -10.66 -18.56 -9.07
N GLN A 248 -10.44 -18.44 -7.75
CA GLN A 248 -11.10 -19.31 -6.77
C GLN A 248 -12.62 -19.12 -6.76
N GLU A 249 -13.10 -17.89 -6.81
CA GLU A 249 -14.54 -17.57 -6.91
C GLU A 249 -15.13 -18.19 -8.19
N LEU A 250 -14.49 -17.96 -9.35
CA LEU A 250 -14.93 -18.49 -10.63
C LEU A 250 -14.89 -20.03 -10.67
N ALA A 251 -13.91 -20.65 -10.03
CA ALA A 251 -13.84 -22.11 -9.94
C ALA A 251 -14.92 -22.70 -9.03
N HIS A 252 -15.29 -21.98 -7.96
CA HIS A 252 -16.39 -22.37 -7.09
C HIS A 252 -17.75 -22.29 -7.80
N ASP A 253 -17.93 -21.31 -8.66
CA ASP A 253 -19.17 -21.06 -9.39
C ASP A 253 -19.26 -21.88 -10.71
N ALA A 254 -18.18 -22.56 -11.11
CA ALA A 254 -18.09 -23.29 -12.36
C ALA A 254 -19.12 -24.44 -12.45
N ARG A 255 -19.90 -24.44 -13.51
CA ARG A 255 -20.93 -25.44 -13.80
C ARG A 255 -20.44 -26.43 -14.85
N GLY A 256 -19.56 -27.34 -14.47
CA GLY A 256 -19.09 -28.42 -15.33
C GLY A 256 -17.60 -28.38 -15.68
N CYS A 257 -17.12 -29.51 -16.26
CA CYS A 257 -15.69 -29.69 -16.52
C CYS A 257 -15.13 -28.72 -17.55
N GLU A 258 -15.91 -28.26 -18.51
CA GLU A 258 -15.44 -27.35 -19.56
C GLU A 258 -14.97 -26.02 -19.00
N GLN A 259 -15.74 -25.42 -18.05
CA GLN A 259 -15.35 -24.17 -17.41
C GLN A 259 -14.09 -24.33 -16.55
N LEU A 260 -13.95 -25.46 -15.85
CA LEU A 260 -12.74 -25.77 -15.08
C LEU A 260 -11.51 -25.93 -15.99
N TYR A 261 -11.67 -26.55 -17.18
CA TYR A 261 -10.58 -26.61 -18.15
C TYR A 261 -10.16 -25.23 -18.67
N VAL A 262 -11.13 -24.34 -18.94
CA VAL A 262 -10.84 -22.96 -19.36
C VAL A 262 -10.04 -22.20 -18.30
N LEU A 263 -10.43 -22.33 -17.02
CA LEU A 263 -9.68 -21.71 -15.89
C LEU A 263 -8.26 -22.25 -15.78
N LEU A 264 -8.09 -23.58 -15.87
CA LEU A 264 -6.78 -24.24 -15.80
C LEU A 264 -5.88 -23.85 -16.97
N ASP A 265 -6.42 -23.85 -18.19
CA ASP A 265 -5.67 -23.47 -19.39
C ASP A 265 -5.21 -22.00 -19.30
N TRP A 266 -6.13 -21.12 -18.90
CA TRP A 266 -5.80 -19.71 -18.75
C TRP A 266 -4.72 -19.46 -17.67
N ALA A 267 -4.86 -20.07 -16.49
CA ALA A 267 -3.90 -19.92 -15.40
C ALA A 267 -2.51 -20.45 -15.77
N SER A 268 -2.44 -21.60 -16.48
CA SER A 268 -1.18 -22.25 -16.80
C SER A 268 -0.49 -21.67 -18.05
N ASN A 269 -1.27 -21.29 -19.06
CA ASN A 269 -0.75 -20.96 -20.39
C ASN A 269 -0.81 -19.48 -20.75
N VAL A 270 -1.69 -18.71 -20.11
CA VAL A 270 -1.88 -17.29 -20.41
C VAL A 270 -1.32 -16.40 -19.28
N TYR A 271 -1.72 -16.68 -18.04
CA TYR A 271 -1.30 -15.87 -16.90
C TYR A 271 0.13 -16.15 -16.44
N GLY A 272 0.61 -17.38 -16.61
CA GLY A 272 1.97 -17.81 -16.23
C GLY A 272 3.08 -17.40 -17.22
N ARG A 273 2.75 -16.74 -18.34
CA ARG A 273 3.70 -16.25 -19.35
C ARG A 273 3.91 -14.75 -19.24
#